data_b7e42922b7ee8ac1fb472da06d2d8439
#
_entry.id   b7e42922b7ee8ac1fb472da06d2d8439
#
_cell.length_a   1.000
_cell.length_b   1.000
_cell.length_c   1.000
_cell.angle_alpha   90.00
_cell.angle_beta   90.00
_cell.angle_gamma   90.00
#
_symmetry.space_group_name_H-M   'P 1'
#
loop_
_entity.id
_entity.type
_entity.pdbx_description
1 polymer ?
#
loop_
_entity_poly.entity_id
_entity_poly.type
_entity_poly.pdbx_seq_one_letter_code
_entity_poly.pdbx_strand_id
1 'polypeptide(L)'
;MNLNFDDDTIPANTIISGRGTVDAIINPETFNPTNKVEGTRYLILEDINIHSQFNDPAYDGPDAWKNSNGTSFQAHANDIIEWSGNSWNVVFDSTVSTSVVYVTNSYTGVQYKWSNSEWSKSFEGIYEKALWRLIL
;
A
#
# COMPACT_ATOMS: atom_id res chain seq x y z
N MET A 1 -17.52 18.29 -12.93
CA MET A 1 -17.30 17.56 -12.73
C MET A 1 -17.29 17.01 -12.98
N ASN A 2 -17.16 17.02 -13.07
CA ASN A 2 -16.96 16.13 -13.04
C ASN A 2 -16.93 15.54 -12.96
N LEU A 3 -17.16 15.71 -12.95
CA LEU A 3 -17.07 14.87 -12.68
C LEU A 3 -17.18 14.16 -12.86
N ASN A 4 -17.21 14.24 -12.95
CA ASN A 4 -17.16 13.28 -12.85
C ASN A 4 -17.07 12.65 -12.78
N PHE A 5 -17.27 12.87 -12.77
CA PHE A 5 -17.07 12.07 -12.43
C PHE A 5 -17.08 11.45 -12.58
N ASP A 6 -17.37 11.79 -12.78
CA ASP A 6 -17.23 11.04 -12.83
C ASP A 6 -16.82 10.79 -12.85
N ASP A 7 -16.72 11.25 -12.86
CA ASP A 7 -16.16 10.87 -12.62
C ASP A 7 -15.64 10.98 -12.31
N ASP A 8 -15.55 11.55 -12.03
CA ASP A 8 -14.86 11.50 -11.50
C ASP A 8 -14.15 11.42 -11.39
N THR A 9 -13.83 11.86 -11.49
CA THR A 9 -12.93 11.54 -11.47
C THR A 9 -12.01 11.16 -11.00
N ILE A 10 -12.00 11.04 -10.79
CA ILE A 10 -11.17 10.42 -10.32
C ILE A 10 -10.40 10.08 -10.99
N PRO A 11 -9.77 10.38 -10.78
CA PRO A 11 -8.86 9.97 -11.48
C PRO A 11 -8.97 8.60 -11.50
N ALA A 12 -9.51 8.23 -12.44
CA ALA A 12 -9.70 6.97 -12.65
C ALA A 12 -8.52 6.22 -12.34
N ASN A 13 -7.42 6.74 -12.70
CA ASN A 13 -6.30 6.00 -12.54
C ASN A 13 -5.99 5.63 -11.21
N THR A 14 -6.15 6.42 -10.33
CA THR A 14 -5.84 6.17 -9.00
C THR A 14 -6.50 4.98 -8.58
N ILE A 15 -7.64 4.87 -9.10
CA ILE A 15 -8.34 3.79 -8.64
C ILE A 15 -8.11 2.65 -9.39
N ILE A 16 -7.53 2.92 -10.41
CA ILE A 16 -7.35 1.96 -11.18
C ILE A 16 -6.99 0.77 -10.72
N SER A 17 -6.09 0.69 -10.21
CA SER A 17 -5.72 -0.49 -9.75
C SER A 17 -6.98 -1.02 -9.20
N GLY A 18 -7.96 -0.27 -9.44
CA GLY A 18 -9.17 -0.80 -9.10
C GLY A 18 -9.48 -0.54 -7.68
N ARG A 19 -8.57 -0.20 -6.90
CA ARG A 19 -8.84 0.05 -5.52
C ARG A 19 -7.95 1.08 -4.98
N GLY A 20 -8.47 2.17 -4.64
CA GLY A 20 -7.72 3.20 -3.97
C GLY A 20 -7.62 2.94 -2.47
N THR A 21 -7.54 1.66 -2.06
CA THR A 21 -7.53 1.32 -0.64
C THR A 21 -6.45 0.31 -0.29
N VAL A 22 -6.02 0.34 0.96
CA VAL A 22 -5.23 -0.73 1.55
C VAL A 22 -5.95 -1.20 2.80
N ASP A 23 -5.77 -2.46 3.16
CA ASP A 23 -6.44 -3.02 4.33
C ASP A 23 -5.78 -2.54 5.62
N ALA A 24 -4.51 -2.24 5.57
CA ALA A 24 -3.80 -1.71 6.73
C ALA A 24 -2.44 -1.13 6.30
N ILE A 25 -1.86 -0.31 7.18
CA ILE A 25 -0.49 0.15 7.04
C ILE A 25 0.29 -0.60 8.10
N ILE A 26 1.31 -1.33 7.69
CA ILE A 26 2.01 -2.22 8.61
C ILE A 26 3.52 -1.99 8.60
N ASN A 27 4.16 -2.35 9.68
CA ASN A 27 5.61 -2.44 9.75
C ASN A 27 5.96 -3.92 9.63
N PRO A 28 6.52 -4.37 8.50
CA PRO A 28 6.79 -5.79 8.31
C PRO A 28 7.85 -6.35 9.26
N GLU A 29 8.56 -5.50 9.97
CA GLU A 29 9.55 -5.97 10.94
C GLU A 29 8.87 -6.39 12.24
N THR A 30 7.67 -5.90 12.50
CA THR A 30 6.95 -6.20 13.75
C THR A 30 5.62 -6.87 13.51
N PHE A 31 5.13 -6.92 12.28
CA PHE A 31 3.86 -7.55 11.96
C PHE A 31 4.07 -8.62 10.91
N ASN A 32 3.70 -9.85 11.24
CA ASN A 32 3.85 -10.97 10.33
C ASN A 32 2.48 -11.59 10.07
N PRO A 33 1.89 -11.40 8.89
CA PRO A 33 0.60 -11.98 8.59
C PRO A 33 0.71 -13.51 8.55
N THR A 34 -0.15 -14.18 9.28
CA THR A 34 -0.14 -15.64 9.33
C THR A 34 -1.25 -16.24 8.50
N ASN A 35 -2.31 -15.49 8.26
CA ASN A 35 -3.43 -15.98 7.48
C ASN A 35 -3.58 -15.06 6.26
N LYS A 36 -3.02 -15.49 5.13
CA LYS A 36 -2.99 -14.67 3.95
C LYS A 36 -4.26 -14.89 3.13
N VAL A 37 -5.01 -13.83 2.96
CA VAL A 37 -6.28 -13.88 2.22
C VAL A 37 -6.09 -13.18 0.88
N GLU A 38 -6.54 -13.80 -0.19
CA GLU A 38 -6.41 -13.26 -1.53
C GLU A 38 -7.01 -11.85 -1.58
N GLY A 39 -6.31 -10.93 -2.18
CA GLY A 39 -6.74 -9.55 -2.30
C GLY A 39 -6.32 -8.64 -1.17
N THR A 40 -5.73 -9.18 -0.11
CA THR A 40 -5.28 -8.35 1.00
C THR A 40 -4.15 -7.44 0.54
N ARG A 41 -4.25 -6.15 0.87
CA ARG A 41 -3.26 -5.15 0.50
C ARG A 41 -2.72 -4.46 1.72
N TYR A 42 -1.40 -4.27 1.75
CA TYR A 42 -0.75 -3.53 2.83
C TYR A 42 0.15 -2.45 2.25
N LEU A 43 0.14 -1.28 2.88
CA LEU A 43 1.17 -0.27 2.66
C LEU A 43 2.22 -0.54 3.71
N ILE A 44 3.47 -0.77 3.31
CA ILE A 44 4.50 -1.19 4.24
C ILE A 44 5.43 -0.03 4.60
N LEU A 45 5.81 0.05 5.85
CA LEU A 45 6.62 1.14 6.37
C LEU A 45 8.12 0.86 6.29
N GLU A 46 8.49 -0.40 6.17
CA GLU A 46 9.89 -0.80 6.12
C GLU A 46 10.13 -1.81 5.01
N ASP A 47 11.37 -2.04 4.63
CA ASP A 47 11.70 -2.97 3.56
C ASP A 47 11.39 -4.41 3.97
N ILE A 48 11.07 -5.23 2.99
CA ILE A 48 10.91 -6.66 3.20
C ILE A 48 12.05 -7.33 2.42
N ASN A 49 12.91 -8.03 3.15
CA ASN A 49 14.01 -8.82 2.56
C ASN A 49 14.99 -8.05 1.66
N ILE A 50 15.14 -6.75 1.89
CA ILE A 50 16.10 -5.96 1.12
C ILE A 50 17.38 -5.88 1.93
N HIS A 51 18.28 -6.83 1.73
CA HIS A 51 19.58 -6.82 2.39
C HIS A 51 20.53 -7.75 1.61
N SER A 52 21.80 -7.67 1.92
CA SER A 52 22.83 -8.36 1.15
C SER A 52 22.70 -9.87 1.20
N GLN A 53 22.08 -10.41 2.21
CA GLN A 53 21.98 -11.87 2.36
C GLN A 53 20.86 -12.48 1.53
N PHE A 54 20.01 -11.66 0.94
CA PHE A 54 18.86 -12.18 0.20
C PHE A 54 19.26 -13.13 -0.92
N ASN A 55 20.38 -12.89 -1.57
CA ASN A 55 20.80 -13.73 -2.69
C ASN A 55 21.68 -14.90 -2.26
N ASP A 56 21.91 -15.09 -0.97
CA ASP A 56 22.65 -16.22 -0.45
C ASP A 56 21.75 -17.45 -0.60
N PRO A 57 22.23 -18.54 -1.22
CA PRO A 57 21.41 -19.74 -1.38
C PRO A 57 20.91 -20.31 -0.06
N ALA A 58 21.58 -20.01 1.05
CA ALA A 58 21.15 -20.50 2.36
C ALA A 58 20.15 -19.58 3.03
N TYR A 59 19.81 -18.44 2.42
CA TYR A 59 18.90 -17.51 3.04
C TYR A 59 17.49 -18.08 3.14
N ASP A 60 16.92 -17.99 4.33
CA ASP A 60 15.58 -18.47 4.57
C ASP A 60 14.84 -17.38 5.32
N GLY A 61 14.13 -16.54 4.61
CA GLY A 61 13.44 -15.40 5.19
C GLY A 61 12.19 -15.78 5.97
N PRO A 62 11.51 -14.78 6.55
CA PRO A 62 10.29 -15.03 7.32
C PRO A 62 9.20 -15.67 6.48
N ASP A 63 8.49 -16.62 7.06
CA ASP A 63 7.41 -17.32 6.37
C ASP A 63 6.30 -16.37 5.92
N ALA A 64 6.05 -15.31 6.68
CA ALA A 64 5.01 -14.35 6.34
C ALA A 64 5.24 -13.75 4.96
N TRP A 65 6.50 -13.62 4.55
CA TRP A 65 6.85 -12.99 3.28
C TRP A 65 7.32 -14.00 2.24
N LYS A 66 6.84 -15.22 2.33
CA LYS A 66 7.12 -16.23 1.34
C LYS A 66 5.90 -16.45 0.47
N ASN A 67 6.15 -16.74 -0.79
CA ASN A 67 5.11 -17.15 -1.74
C ASN A 67 4.79 -18.63 -1.52
N SER A 68 3.70 -19.11 -2.12
CA SER A 68 3.26 -20.48 -1.94
C SER A 68 4.30 -21.50 -2.43
N ASN A 69 5.15 -21.11 -3.39
CA ASN A 69 6.20 -22.00 -3.89
C ASN A 69 7.46 -21.98 -3.02
N GLY A 70 7.42 -21.27 -1.90
CA GLY A 70 8.55 -21.20 -0.97
C GLY A 70 9.56 -20.09 -1.26
N THR A 71 9.38 -19.34 -2.33
CA THR A 71 10.32 -18.26 -2.65
C THR A 71 10.05 -17.04 -1.76
N SER A 72 11.10 -16.35 -1.38
CA SER A 72 10.97 -15.14 -0.54
C SER A 72 10.66 -13.93 -1.41
N PHE A 73 9.79 -13.07 -0.89
CA PHE A 73 9.34 -11.86 -1.58
C PHE A 73 10.17 -10.65 -1.10
N GLN A 74 10.43 -9.73 -2.01
CA GLN A 74 11.12 -8.48 -1.68
C GLN A 74 10.22 -7.30 -1.99
N ALA A 75 10.25 -6.29 -1.14
CA ALA A 75 9.58 -5.02 -1.40
C ALA A 75 10.31 -3.92 -0.62
N HIS A 76 10.13 -2.69 -1.07
CA HIS A 76 10.76 -1.53 -0.44
C HIS A 76 9.78 -0.79 0.45
N ALA A 77 10.28 -0.11 1.45
CA ALA A 77 9.47 0.75 2.31
C ALA A 77 8.62 1.68 1.44
N ASN A 78 7.41 1.91 1.85
CA ASN A 78 6.44 2.76 1.17
C ASN A 78 5.72 2.09 -0.02
N ASP A 79 6.07 0.86 -0.36
CA ASP A 79 5.38 0.13 -1.41
C ASP A 79 4.01 -0.33 -0.90
N ILE A 80 3.11 -0.59 -1.83
CA ILE A 80 1.86 -1.27 -1.52
C ILE A 80 1.96 -2.66 -2.12
N ILE A 81 1.69 -3.67 -1.31
CA ILE A 81 1.78 -5.06 -1.71
C ILE A 81 0.43 -5.75 -1.60
N GLU A 82 0.22 -6.75 -2.41
CA GLU A 82 -1.05 -7.48 -2.43
C GLU A 82 -0.80 -8.98 -2.53
N TRP A 83 -1.59 -9.76 -1.80
CA TRP A 83 -1.53 -11.22 -1.88
C TRP A 83 -2.49 -11.70 -2.96
N SER A 84 -1.98 -12.44 -3.95
CA SER A 84 -2.79 -12.89 -5.08
C SER A 84 -3.50 -14.22 -4.82
N GLY A 85 -3.29 -14.82 -3.70
CA GLY A 85 -3.75 -16.16 -3.39
C GLY A 85 -2.60 -17.14 -3.35
N ASN A 86 -1.50 -16.86 -4.02
CA ASN A 86 -0.32 -17.71 -3.97
C ASN A 86 1.00 -16.94 -4.03
N SER A 87 0.98 -15.65 -4.23
CA SER A 87 2.21 -14.84 -4.21
C SER A 87 1.94 -13.43 -3.76
N TRP A 88 2.98 -12.80 -3.20
CA TRP A 88 2.96 -11.37 -2.92
C TRP A 88 3.35 -10.63 -4.20
N ASN A 89 2.73 -9.49 -4.43
CA ASN A 89 3.04 -8.67 -5.60
C ASN A 89 3.09 -7.20 -5.18
N VAL A 90 4.02 -6.45 -5.75
CA VAL A 90 4.08 -5.02 -5.52
C VAL A 90 3.10 -4.38 -6.50
N VAL A 91 2.06 -3.75 -5.98
CA VAL A 91 1.03 -3.09 -6.81
C VAL A 91 1.24 -1.58 -6.86
N PHE A 92 2.05 -1.03 -5.98
CA PHE A 92 2.49 0.36 -6.06
C PHE A 92 3.98 0.35 -5.70
N ASP A 93 4.83 0.70 -6.68
CA ASP A 93 6.27 0.68 -6.50
C ASP A 93 6.76 2.08 -6.17
N SER A 94 7.08 2.32 -4.90
CA SER A 94 7.48 3.63 -4.43
C SER A 94 8.81 4.09 -5.00
N THR A 95 9.62 3.17 -5.48
CA THR A 95 10.96 3.52 -5.97
C THR A 95 10.92 4.18 -7.34
N VAL A 96 9.84 4.00 -8.08
CA VAL A 96 9.73 4.56 -9.44
C VAL A 96 8.50 5.46 -9.64
N SER A 97 7.60 5.50 -8.68
CA SER A 97 6.35 6.23 -8.87
C SER A 97 6.55 7.72 -8.67
N THR A 98 6.22 8.51 -9.68
CA THR A 98 6.36 9.96 -9.61
C THR A 98 5.02 10.68 -9.68
N SER A 99 3.94 9.98 -10.01
CA SER A 99 2.62 10.59 -10.08
C SER A 99 2.00 10.68 -8.70
N VAL A 100 1.14 11.65 -8.50
CA VAL A 100 0.41 11.77 -7.24
C VAL A 100 -0.62 10.65 -7.20
N VAL A 101 -0.69 9.93 -6.10
CA VAL A 101 -1.61 8.82 -5.92
C VAL A 101 -2.25 8.95 -4.54
N TYR A 102 -3.53 8.63 -4.44
CA TYR A 102 -4.25 8.67 -3.18
C TYR A 102 -4.66 7.26 -2.79
N VAL A 103 -4.55 6.94 -1.51
CA VAL A 103 -5.00 5.63 -1.03
C VAL A 103 -5.63 5.81 0.34
N THR A 104 -6.68 5.06 0.62
CA THR A 104 -7.35 5.10 1.91
C THR A 104 -7.03 3.84 2.68
N ASN A 105 -6.62 4.00 3.92
CA ASN A 105 -6.45 2.87 4.83
C ASN A 105 -7.84 2.48 5.32
N SER A 106 -8.37 1.37 4.84
CA SER A 106 -9.74 0.98 5.17
C SER A 106 -9.89 0.63 6.65
N TYR A 107 -8.80 0.30 7.33
CA TYR A 107 -8.86 -0.02 8.75
C TYR A 107 -9.16 1.23 9.58
N THR A 108 -8.63 2.38 9.20
CA THR A 108 -8.84 3.62 9.96
C THR A 108 -9.71 4.64 9.25
N GLY A 109 -9.93 4.48 7.95
CA GLY A 109 -10.66 5.46 7.15
C GLY A 109 -9.84 6.68 6.75
N VAL A 110 -8.55 6.70 7.06
CA VAL A 110 -7.71 7.86 6.77
C VAL A 110 -7.13 7.75 5.37
N GLN A 111 -7.21 8.83 4.62
CA GLN A 111 -6.66 8.89 3.27
C GLN A 111 -5.24 9.43 3.29
N TYR A 112 -4.39 8.86 2.46
CA TYR A 112 -3.00 9.27 2.31
C TYR A 112 -2.72 9.65 0.86
N LYS A 113 -1.73 10.50 0.68
CA LYS A 113 -1.34 10.98 -0.62
C LYS A 113 0.14 10.73 -0.82
N TRP A 114 0.50 10.17 -1.95
CA TRP A 114 1.90 9.99 -2.35
C TRP A 114 2.29 11.21 -3.19
N SER A 115 3.30 11.94 -2.74
CA SER A 115 3.85 13.04 -3.51
C SER A 115 5.23 13.34 -2.94
N ASN A 116 6.12 13.81 -3.77
CA ASN A 116 7.48 14.14 -3.38
C ASN A 116 8.17 12.98 -2.67
N SER A 117 7.94 11.77 -3.21
CA SER A 117 8.58 10.55 -2.72
C SER A 117 8.24 10.19 -1.28
N GLU A 118 7.06 10.57 -0.83
CA GLU A 118 6.63 10.18 0.51
C GLU A 118 5.11 10.10 0.61
N TRP A 119 4.64 9.33 1.56
CA TRP A 119 3.22 9.27 1.90
C TRP A 119 2.96 10.28 3.02
N SER A 120 1.86 10.99 2.91
CA SER A 120 1.42 11.89 3.96
C SER A 120 -0.08 11.86 4.03
N LYS A 121 -0.65 12.27 5.17
CA LYS A 121 -2.10 12.29 5.27
C LYS A 121 -2.62 13.33 4.29
N SER A 122 -3.66 12.94 3.57
CA SER A 122 -4.27 13.83 2.62
C SER A 122 -5.38 14.60 3.30
N PHE A 123 -5.40 15.90 3.13
CA PHE A 123 -6.46 16.70 3.66
C PHE A 123 -7.47 17.02 2.57
N GLU A 124 -7.21 16.55 1.34
CA GLU A 124 -8.13 16.83 0.24
C GLU A 124 -9.43 16.06 0.34
N GLY A 125 -9.38 14.84 0.80
CA GLY A 125 -10.58 14.04 0.96
C GLY A 125 -11.25 14.20 2.31
N ILE A 126 -10.49 14.46 3.37
CA ILE A 126 -11.05 14.53 4.72
C ILE A 126 -11.10 15.94 5.27
N TYR A 127 -10.41 16.85 4.64
CA TYR A 127 -10.35 18.22 5.10
C TYR A 127 -11.72 18.86 5.25
N GLU A 128 -12.59 18.68 4.31
CA GLU A 128 -13.91 19.28 4.37
C GLU A 128 -14.65 18.83 5.62
N LYS A 129 -14.55 17.58 5.98
CA LYS A 129 -15.24 17.09 7.16
C LYS A 129 -14.63 17.71 8.40
N ALA A 130 -13.33 17.80 8.43
CA ALA A 130 -12.64 18.38 9.56
C ALA A 130 -13.00 19.86 9.70
N LEU A 131 -13.10 20.54 8.58
CA LEU A 131 -13.41 21.95 8.59
C LEU A 131 -14.81 22.17 9.15
N TRP A 132 -15.76 21.31 8.77
CA TRP A 132 -17.11 21.44 9.27
C TRP A 132 -17.11 21.26 10.78
N ARG A 133 -16.35 20.32 11.29
CA ARG A 133 -16.31 20.12 12.73
C ARG A 133 -15.70 21.30 13.46
N LEU A 134 -14.72 21.91 12.84
CA LEU A 134 -14.06 23.03 13.47
C LEU A 134 -14.98 24.25 13.51
N ILE A 135 -15.85 24.37 12.53
CA ILE A 135 -16.74 25.50 12.46
C ILE A 135 -17.90 25.28 13.39
N LEU A 136 -18.29 24.10 13.57
CA LEU A 136 -19.41 23.78 14.41
C LEU A 136 -19.01 23.82 15.90
#